data_b0b7af38b82e44b4449e07f52645ad88
#
_entry.id   b0b7af38b82e44b4449e07f52645ad88
#
_cell.length_a   1.000
_cell.length_b   1.000
_cell.length_c   1.000
_cell.angle_alpha   90.00
_cell.angle_beta   90.00
_cell.angle_gamma   90.00
#
_symmetry.space_group_name_H-M   'P 1'
#
loop_
_entity.id
_entity.type
_entity.pdbx_description
1 polymer ?
#
loop_
_entity_poly.entity_id
_entity_poly.type
_entity_poly.pdbx_seq_one_letter_code
_entity_poly.pdbx_strand_id
1 'polypeptide(L)' 'MSTEENYRKELEERATALSEELREMEVTFNRKKEEFLKIQGALEMLAILSTPAPKISDEP' A
#
# COMPACT_ATOMS: atom_id res chain seq x y z
N MET A 1 -22.03 38.70 -0.80
CA MET A 1 -21.73 37.38 -0.37
C MET A 1 -21.38 37.33 1.09
N SER A 2 -21.94 36.42 1.83
CA SER A 2 -21.71 36.40 3.27
C SER A 2 -20.40 35.73 3.58
N THR A 3 -19.89 36.07 4.75
CA THR A 3 -18.66 35.41 5.20
C THR A 3 -18.86 33.93 5.38
N GLU A 4 -20.06 33.55 5.81
CA GLU A 4 -20.38 32.15 5.98
C GLU A 4 -20.28 31.40 4.68
N GLU A 5 -20.80 31.99 3.61
CA GLU A 5 -20.75 31.31 2.32
C GLU A 5 -19.34 31.21 1.82
N ASN A 6 -18.54 32.23 2.02
CA ASN A 6 -17.15 32.18 1.62
C ASN A 6 -16.42 31.11 2.39
N TYR A 7 -16.68 31.01 3.67
CA TYR A 7 -16.04 30.01 4.51
C TYR A 7 -16.48 28.62 4.11
N ARG A 8 -17.76 28.45 3.81
CA ARG A 8 -18.25 27.14 3.37
C ARG A 8 -17.60 26.73 2.08
N LYS A 9 -17.49 27.66 1.13
CA LYS A 9 -16.89 27.34 -0.14
C LYS A 9 -15.45 26.93 0.02
N GLU A 10 -14.73 27.62 0.89
CA GLU A 10 -13.36 27.30 1.15
C GLU A 10 -13.23 25.91 1.75
N LEU A 11 -14.11 25.60 2.68
CA LEU A 11 -14.07 24.28 3.30
C LEU A 11 -14.40 23.18 2.29
N GLU A 12 -15.37 23.45 1.42
CA GLU A 12 -15.72 22.47 0.41
C GLU A 12 -14.57 22.22 -0.55
N GLU A 13 -13.88 23.28 -0.93
CA GLU A 13 -12.74 23.12 -1.81
C GLU A 13 -11.63 22.33 -1.16
N ARG A 14 -11.39 22.59 0.10
CA ARG A 14 -10.36 21.84 0.81
C ARG A 14 -10.76 20.40 1.01
N ALA A 15 -12.03 20.15 1.26
CA ALA A 15 -12.51 18.79 1.41
C ALA A 15 -12.33 18.03 0.11
N THR A 16 -12.63 18.68 -1.02
CA THR A 16 -12.47 18.03 -2.31
C THR A 16 -11.00 17.73 -2.58
N ALA A 17 -10.13 18.69 -2.28
CA ALA A 17 -8.71 18.48 -2.51
C ALA A 17 -8.18 17.33 -1.66
N LEU A 18 -8.60 17.30 -0.40
CA LEU A 18 -8.14 16.22 0.48
C LEU A 18 -8.69 14.88 0.04
N SER A 19 -9.92 14.87 -0.42
CA SER A 19 -10.53 13.65 -0.91
C SER A 19 -9.74 13.08 -2.09
N GLU A 20 -9.31 13.96 -2.98
CA GLU A 20 -8.52 13.51 -4.10
C GLU A 20 -7.14 13.04 -3.70
N GLU A 21 -6.53 13.73 -2.76
CA GLU A 21 -5.23 13.31 -2.27
C GLU A 21 -5.32 11.94 -1.61
N LEU A 22 -6.38 11.72 -0.86
CA LEU A 22 -6.57 10.43 -0.22
C LEU A 22 -6.74 9.33 -1.24
N ARG A 23 -7.47 9.63 -2.30
CA ARG A 23 -7.64 8.64 -3.36
C ARG A 23 -6.31 8.30 -4.03
N GLU A 24 -5.51 9.31 -4.29
CA GLU A 24 -4.21 9.07 -4.90
C GLU A 24 -3.31 8.28 -3.98
N MET A 25 -3.38 8.57 -2.70
CA MET A 25 -2.59 7.83 -1.73
C MET A 25 -3.01 6.37 -1.70
N GLU A 26 -4.30 6.12 -1.83
CA GLU A 26 -4.79 4.76 -1.83
C GLU A 26 -4.26 3.99 -3.03
N VAL A 27 -4.28 4.64 -4.20
CA VAL A 27 -3.77 4.00 -5.40
C VAL A 27 -2.28 3.71 -5.25
N THR A 28 -1.54 4.67 -4.73
CA THR A 28 -0.11 4.49 -4.53
C THR A 28 0.16 3.40 -3.50
N PHE A 29 -0.62 3.38 -2.44
CA PHE A 29 -0.46 2.38 -1.41
C PHE A 29 -0.68 0.98 -1.97
N ASN A 30 -1.73 0.81 -2.75
CA ASN A 30 -2.04 -0.50 -3.32
C ASN A 30 -0.93 -0.95 -4.27
N ARG A 31 -0.41 -0.03 -5.06
CA ARG A 31 0.66 -0.38 -5.98
C ARG A 31 1.92 -0.79 -5.24
N LYS A 32 2.27 -0.04 -4.21
CA LYS A 32 3.46 -0.38 -3.44
C LYS A 32 3.26 -1.66 -2.66
N LYS A 33 2.05 -1.91 -2.23
CA LYS A 33 1.75 -3.15 -1.53
C LYS A 33 1.94 -4.34 -2.45
N GLU A 34 1.47 -4.22 -3.69
CA GLU A 34 1.66 -5.31 -4.65
C GLU A 34 3.14 -5.55 -4.91
N GLU A 35 3.88 -4.46 -5.05
CA GLU A 35 5.31 -4.57 -5.27
C GLU A 35 5.99 -5.25 -4.08
N PHE A 36 5.59 -4.84 -2.90
CA PHE A 36 6.16 -5.42 -1.69
C PHE A 36 5.87 -6.92 -1.62
N LEU A 37 4.66 -7.32 -1.94
CA LEU A 37 4.30 -8.72 -1.89
C LEU A 37 5.07 -9.53 -2.91
N LYS A 38 5.30 -8.96 -4.09
CA LYS A 38 6.10 -9.66 -5.09
C LYS A 38 7.52 -9.85 -4.62
N ILE A 39 8.10 -8.83 -4.03
CA ILE A 39 9.47 -8.92 -3.55
C ILE A 39 9.54 -9.90 -2.40
N GLN A 40 8.55 -9.87 -1.53
CA GLN A 40 8.51 -10.79 -0.42
C GLN A 40 8.45 -12.23 -0.91
N GLY A 41 7.62 -12.47 -1.93
CA GLY A 41 7.53 -13.81 -2.52
C GLY A 41 8.86 -14.24 -3.12
N ALA A 42 9.54 -13.31 -3.80
CA ALA A 42 10.82 -13.63 -4.39
C ALA A 42 11.85 -13.96 -3.32
N LEU A 43 11.83 -13.21 -2.24
CA LEU A 43 12.75 -13.48 -1.14
C LEU A 43 12.47 -14.83 -0.52
N GLU A 44 11.22 -15.17 -0.37
CA GLU A 44 10.87 -16.47 0.17
C GLU A 44 11.34 -17.59 -0.73
N MET A 45 11.17 -17.38 -2.03
CA MET A 45 11.63 -18.40 -2.99
C MET A 45 13.13 -18.57 -2.91
N LEU A 46 13.86 -17.47 -2.82
CA LEU A 46 15.31 -17.54 -2.70
C LEU A 46 15.72 -18.24 -1.42
N ALA A 47 15.01 -17.99 -0.35
CA ALA A 47 15.31 -18.62 0.91
C ALA A 47 15.13 -20.13 0.81
N ILE A 48 14.05 -20.53 0.13
CA ILE A 48 13.79 -21.96 -0.05
C ILE A 48 14.89 -22.58 -0.89
N LEU A 49 15.30 -21.90 -1.95
CA LEU A 49 16.30 -22.46 -2.84
C LEU A 49 17.67 -22.52 -2.22
N SER A 50 18.00 -21.58 -1.34
CA SER A 50 19.31 -21.57 -0.78
C SER A 50 19.39 -22.35 0.53
N THR A 51 18.29 -22.82 1.05
CA THR A 51 18.30 -23.61 2.25
C THR A 51 18.49 -25.06 1.90
N PRO A 52 19.25 -25.82 2.67
CA PRO A 52 19.36 -27.23 2.40
C PRO A 52 18.00 -27.88 2.48
N ALA A 53 17.84 -28.94 1.75
CA ALA A 53 16.57 -29.64 1.75
C ALA A 53 16.20 -30.02 3.16
N PRO A 54 14.92 -29.97 3.48
CA PRO A 54 14.51 -30.35 4.82
C PRO A 54 14.93 -31.76 5.10
N LYS A 55 15.26 -32.00 6.31
CA LYS A 55 15.70 -33.33 6.70
C LYS A 55 14.57 -34.21 7.05
N ILE A 56 13.43 -33.92 6.52
CA ILE A 56 12.30 -34.73 6.84
C ILE A 56 12.54 -36.13 6.49
N SER A 57 13.07 -36.31 5.32
CA SER A 57 13.29 -37.68 4.85
C SER A 57 14.39 -38.31 5.61
N ASP A 58 15.18 -37.56 6.29
CA ASP A 58 16.26 -38.15 7.03
C ASP A 58 15.80 -38.74 8.29
N GLU A 59 14.62 -38.41 8.68
CA GLU A 59 14.19 -38.94 9.92
C GLU A 59 14.09 -40.38 9.81
N PRO A 60 14.79 -41.08 10.53
CA PRO A 60 14.63 -42.54 10.54
C PRO A 60 13.29 -42.91 11.06
#